data_f8fa3fb7f38ab29411dac5dcd98d166f
#
_entry.id   f8fa3fb7f38ab29411dac5dcd98d166f
#
_cell.length_a   1.000
_cell.length_b   1.000
_cell.length_c   1.000
_cell.angle_alpha   90.00
_cell.angle_beta   90.00
_cell.angle_gamma   90.00
#
_symmetry.space_group_name_H-M   'P 1'
#
loop_
_entity.id
_entity.type
_entity.pdbx_description
1 polymer ?
#
loop_
_entity_poly.entity_id
_entity_poly.type
_entity_poly.pdbx_seq_one_letter_code
_entity_poly.pdbx_strand_id
1 'polypeptide(L)'
;ARFILKEKITIKKCFSIALATIGVGILVGNGQIDLTQQLGGFYLLIAALTWALMSVLVKKIPGYYSQIIVTTYSSMIAILLLTPFVIPRLKNLDFSMVLQPTILGGLLYLGIISTAGGFLLWNQGLRLMNASSGGLFFFFQPIVGTFLGWFLLGETIGLTFWVGTILIFSGVFI
;
A
#
# COMPACT_ATOMS: atom_id res chain seq x y z
N ALA A 1 -4.32 -12.75 9.54
CA ALA A 1 -5.60 -13.39 9.20
C ALA A 1 -5.75 -14.73 9.93
N ARG A 2 -4.79 -15.68 9.88
CA ARG A 2 -4.90 -17.02 10.48
C ARG A 2 -5.22 -16.99 11.98
N PHE A 3 -4.47 -16.23 12.78
CA PHE A 3 -4.65 -16.19 14.24
C PHE A 3 -5.88 -15.40 14.68
N ILE A 4 -6.22 -14.32 13.99
CA ILE A 4 -7.27 -13.39 14.41
C ILE A 4 -8.61 -13.72 13.76
N LEU A 5 -8.64 -14.05 12.47
CA LEU A 5 -9.83 -14.36 11.68
C LEU A 5 -10.04 -15.86 11.49
N LYS A 6 -9.14 -16.71 11.97
CA LYS A 6 -9.15 -18.17 11.79
C LYS A 6 -9.27 -18.61 10.32
N GLU A 7 -8.78 -17.77 9.38
CA GLU A 7 -8.77 -18.11 7.96
C GLU A 7 -7.84 -19.29 7.70
N LYS A 8 -8.29 -20.24 6.88
CA LYS A 8 -7.48 -21.39 6.47
C LYS A 8 -6.42 -20.93 5.45
N ILE A 9 -5.16 -21.20 5.74
CA ILE A 9 -4.06 -21.01 4.79
C ILE A 9 -3.93 -22.34 4.04
N THR A 10 -4.24 -22.32 2.75
CA THR A 10 -4.07 -23.45 1.86
C THR A 10 -2.66 -23.47 1.27
N ILE A 11 -2.20 -24.67 0.86
CA ILE A 11 -0.89 -24.82 0.16
C ILE A 11 -0.86 -23.95 -1.10
N LYS A 12 -1.97 -23.83 -1.82
CA LYS A 12 -2.11 -22.92 -2.96
C LYS A 12 -1.78 -21.47 -2.60
N LYS A 13 -2.34 -20.96 -1.50
CA LYS A 13 -2.04 -19.59 -1.02
C LYS A 13 -0.57 -19.40 -0.65
N CYS A 14 0.07 -20.40 -0.04
CA CYS A 14 1.50 -20.32 0.25
C CYS A 14 2.33 -20.24 -1.04
N PHE A 15 1.99 -21.07 -2.03
CA PHE A 15 2.67 -21.07 -3.32
C PHE A 15 2.41 -19.75 -4.09
N SER A 16 1.20 -19.24 -4.10
CA SER A 16 0.85 -17.92 -4.67
C SER A 16 1.70 -16.80 -4.07
N ILE A 17 1.79 -16.74 -2.73
CA ILE A 17 2.59 -15.72 -2.03
C ILE A 17 4.08 -15.85 -2.38
N ALA A 18 4.62 -17.08 -2.37
CA ALA A 18 6.02 -17.30 -2.70
C ALA A 18 6.34 -16.86 -4.14
N LEU A 19 5.50 -17.25 -5.10
CA LEU A 19 5.67 -16.90 -6.51
C LEU A 19 5.60 -15.39 -6.75
N ALA A 20 4.59 -14.73 -6.16
CA ALA A 20 4.42 -13.29 -6.26
C ALA A 20 5.57 -12.53 -5.56
N THR A 21 6.07 -13.03 -4.41
CA THR A 21 7.21 -12.42 -3.70
C THR A 21 8.49 -12.52 -4.54
N ILE A 22 8.74 -13.66 -5.18
CA ILE A 22 9.88 -13.83 -6.11
C ILE A 22 9.73 -12.84 -7.28
N GLY A 23 8.53 -12.72 -7.86
CA GLY A 23 8.25 -11.78 -8.93
C GLY A 23 8.57 -10.33 -8.56
N VAL A 24 8.14 -9.88 -7.36
CA VAL A 24 8.49 -8.55 -6.84
C VAL A 24 10.00 -8.42 -6.62
N GLY A 25 10.64 -9.46 -6.06
CA GLY A 25 12.08 -9.46 -5.87
C GLY A 25 12.87 -9.27 -7.17
N ILE A 26 12.43 -9.88 -8.27
CA ILE A 26 13.03 -9.72 -9.60
C ILE A 26 12.75 -8.30 -10.14
N LEU A 27 11.55 -7.78 -9.92
CA LEU A 27 11.14 -6.47 -10.42
C LEU A 27 11.88 -5.30 -9.73
N VAL A 28 12.10 -5.43 -8.41
CA VAL A 28 12.72 -4.39 -7.57
C VAL A 28 14.21 -4.64 -7.34
N GLY A 29 14.68 -5.88 -7.53
CA GLY A 29 16.00 -6.37 -7.07
C GLY A 29 17.24 -5.81 -7.75
N ASN A 30 17.12 -4.91 -8.73
CA ASN A 30 18.25 -4.21 -9.34
C ASN A 30 18.74 -2.99 -8.53
N GLY A 31 18.10 -2.67 -7.39
CA GLY A 31 18.53 -1.61 -6.48
C GLY A 31 19.70 -2.09 -5.60
N GLN A 32 20.82 -1.36 -5.58
CA GLN A 32 21.87 -1.59 -4.60
C GLN A 32 21.31 -1.30 -3.21
N ILE A 33 21.35 -2.32 -2.34
CA ILE A 33 20.95 -2.14 -0.93
C ILE A 33 22.12 -1.43 -0.23
N ASP A 34 21.99 -0.14 -0.02
CA ASP A 34 22.94 0.64 0.76
C ASP A 34 22.66 0.44 2.26
N LEU A 35 23.71 0.15 3.03
CA LEU A 35 23.63 -0.09 4.48
C LEU A 35 23.07 1.13 5.25
N THR A 36 23.19 2.34 4.70
CA THR A 36 22.60 3.55 5.26
C THR A 36 21.06 3.56 5.21
N GLN A 37 20.45 2.67 4.43
CA GLN A 37 18.99 2.53 4.29
C GLN A 37 18.36 1.55 5.29
N GLN A 38 19.14 0.93 6.20
CA GLN A 38 18.61 -0.08 7.14
C GLN A 38 17.50 0.46 8.05
N LEU A 39 17.62 1.70 8.53
CA LEU A 39 16.57 2.34 9.33
C LEU A 39 15.28 2.54 8.52
N GLY A 40 15.40 2.96 7.26
CA GLY A 40 14.27 3.07 6.34
C GLY A 40 13.57 1.73 6.13
N GLY A 41 14.35 0.65 5.93
CA GLY A 41 13.84 -0.72 5.82
C GLY A 41 13.09 -1.16 7.06
N PHE A 42 13.59 -0.85 8.26
CA PHE A 42 12.91 -1.15 9.52
C PHE A 42 11.56 -0.43 9.64
N TYR A 43 11.50 0.87 9.31
CA TYR A 43 10.23 1.61 9.28
C TYR A 43 9.24 1.03 8.26
N LEU A 44 9.71 0.60 7.10
CA LEU A 44 8.87 -0.06 6.09
C LEU A 44 8.29 -1.39 6.60
N LEU A 45 9.07 -2.18 7.34
CA LEU A 45 8.56 -3.42 7.97
C LEU A 45 7.47 -3.12 9.00
N ILE A 46 7.66 -2.10 9.85
CA ILE A 46 6.62 -1.67 10.81
C ILE A 46 5.38 -1.21 10.05
N ALA A 47 5.52 -0.41 9.00
CA ALA A 47 4.41 0.04 8.17
C ALA A 47 3.66 -1.14 7.53
N ALA A 48 4.36 -2.15 7.01
CA ALA A 48 3.75 -3.35 6.45
C ALA A 48 2.99 -4.17 7.50
N LEU A 49 3.55 -4.32 8.71
CA LEU A 49 2.89 -5.02 9.81
C LEU A 49 1.64 -4.29 10.30
N THR A 50 1.71 -2.96 10.45
CA THR A 50 0.54 -2.15 10.85
C THR A 50 -0.55 -2.17 9.79
N TRP A 51 -0.18 -2.13 8.50
CA TRP A 51 -1.12 -2.28 7.39
C TRP A 51 -1.80 -3.65 7.39
N ALA A 52 -1.04 -4.73 7.58
CA ALA A 52 -1.58 -6.08 7.67
C ALA A 52 -2.53 -6.23 8.87
N LEU A 53 -2.17 -5.64 10.01
CA LEU A 53 -3.02 -5.63 11.21
C LEU A 53 -4.31 -4.85 10.95
N MET A 54 -4.23 -3.67 10.37
CA MET A 54 -5.39 -2.85 9.99
C MET A 54 -6.34 -3.64 9.07
N SER A 55 -5.81 -4.29 8.03
CA SER A 55 -6.60 -5.09 7.09
C SER A 55 -7.36 -6.24 7.76
N VAL A 56 -6.79 -6.83 8.82
CA VAL A 56 -7.45 -7.87 9.62
C VAL A 56 -8.49 -7.28 10.57
N LEU A 57 -8.19 -6.14 11.21
CA LEU A 57 -9.09 -5.50 12.18
C LEU A 57 -10.33 -4.91 11.51
N VAL A 58 -10.19 -4.32 10.33
CA VAL A 58 -11.34 -3.81 9.54
C VAL A 58 -12.38 -4.90 9.29
N LYS A 59 -11.98 -6.15 9.11
CA LYS A 59 -12.90 -7.27 8.94
C LYS A 59 -13.67 -7.66 10.22
N LYS A 60 -13.19 -7.26 11.38
CA LYS A 60 -13.89 -7.49 12.66
C LYS A 60 -14.95 -6.42 12.94
N ILE A 61 -14.96 -5.33 12.19
CA ILE A 61 -15.95 -4.28 12.38
C ILE A 61 -17.32 -4.80 11.91
N PRO A 62 -18.36 -4.71 12.76
CA PRO A 62 -19.69 -5.18 12.40
C PRO A 62 -20.23 -4.57 11.11
N GLY A 63 -20.96 -5.35 10.33
CA GLY A 63 -21.44 -4.98 9.00
C GLY A 63 -22.38 -3.78 8.94
N TYR A 64 -23.01 -3.42 10.06
CA TYR A 64 -23.90 -2.25 10.14
C TYR A 64 -23.17 -0.90 10.14
N TYR A 65 -21.85 -0.88 10.40
CA TYR A 65 -21.06 0.35 10.23
C TYR A 65 -20.70 0.56 8.76
N SER A 66 -21.02 1.74 8.24
CA SER A 66 -20.60 2.14 6.90
C SER A 66 -19.07 2.26 6.82
N GLN A 67 -18.47 1.83 5.69
CA GLN A 67 -17.03 2.00 5.47
C GLN A 67 -16.60 3.46 5.46
N ILE A 68 -17.47 4.35 5.01
CA ILE A 68 -17.22 5.80 5.05
C ILE A 68 -17.00 6.24 6.50
N ILE A 69 -17.89 5.85 7.41
CA ILE A 69 -17.78 6.15 8.84
C ILE A 69 -16.46 5.63 9.42
N VAL A 70 -16.16 4.35 9.17
CA VAL A 70 -14.93 3.71 9.67
C VAL A 70 -13.69 4.45 9.15
N THR A 71 -13.64 4.72 7.85
CA THR A 71 -12.47 5.40 7.23
C THR A 71 -12.34 6.83 7.75
N THR A 72 -13.46 7.57 7.88
CA THR A 72 -13.44 8.95 8.37
C THR A 72 -12.92 9.03 9.81
N TYR A 73 -13.47 8.23 10.73
CA TYR A 73 -13.00 8.25 12.13
C TYR A 73 -11.54 7.77 12.24
N SER A 74 -11.14 6.75 11.50
CA SER A 74 -9.75 6.30 11.48
C SER A 74 -8.80 7.39 11.00
N SER A 75 -9.18 8.13 9.94
CA SER A 75 -8.39 9.26 9.42
C SER A 75 -8.33 10.42 10.41
N MET A 76 -9.44 10.76 11.09
CA MET A 76 -9.46 11.80 12.13
C MET A 76 -8.53 11.45 13.29
N ILE A 77 -8.57 10.21 13.77
CA ILE A 77 -7.66 9.74 14.84
C ILE A 77 -6.21 9.81 14.36
N ALA A 78 -5.92 9.38 13.13
CA ALA A 78 -4.59 9.45 12.57
C ALA A 78 -4.07 10.90 12.48
N ILE A 79 -4.91 11.86 12.05
CA ILE A 79 -4.59 13.28 12.02
C ILE A 79 -4.24 13.78 13.43
N LEU A 80 -5.10 13.50 14.43
CA LEU A 80 -4.86 13.92 15.81
C LEU A 80 -3.54 13.37 16.37
N LEU A 81 -3.24 12.10 16.11
CA LEU A 81 -2.00 11.45 16.58
C LEU A 81 -0.76 11.97 15.85
N LEU A 82 -0.85 12.31 14.56
CA LEU A 82 0.28 12.78 13.77
C LEU A 82 0.55 14.28 13.95
N THR A 83 -0.48 15.06 14.30
CA THR A 83 -0.38 16.53 14.44
C THR A 83 0.81 16.98 15.32
N PRO A 84 1.04 16.43 16.53
CA PRO A 84 2.17 16.87 17.35
C PRO A 84 3.55 16.64 16.71
N PHE A 85 3.69 15.66 15.84
CA PHE A 85 4.94 15.38 15.11
C PHE A 85 5.12 16.26 13.87
N VAL A 86 4.02 16.75 13.30
CA VAL A 86 4.02 17.56 12.07
C VAL A 86 4.18 19.05 12.40
N ILE A 87 3.53 19.56 13.45
CA ILE A 87 3.56 21.00 13.84
C ILE A 87 4.98 21.59 13.87
N PRO A 88 5.98 20.96 14.52
CA PRO A 88 7.34 21.51 14.55
C PRO A 88 7.97 21.68 13.16
N ARG A 89 7.59 20.82 12.21
CA ARG A 89 8.12 20.84 10.84
C ARG A 89 7.44 21.88 9.97
N LEU A 90 6.20 22.27 10.29
CA LEU A 90 5.47 23.33 9.57
C LEU A 90 6.13 24.70 9.68
N LYS A 91 6.90 24.95 10.73
CA LYS A 91 7.61 26.23 10.93
C LYS A 91 8.62 26.53 9.80
N ASN A 92 9.17 25.49 9.18
CA ASN A 92 10.16 25.60 8.11
C ASN A 92 9.55 25.44 6.72
N LEU A 93 8.22 25.41 6.60
CA LEU A 93 7.52 25.16 5.37
C LEU A 93 7.19 26.48 4.68
N ASP A 94 7.67 26.63 3.45
CA ASP A 94 7.30 27.78 2.62
C ASP A 94 5.88 27.58 2.07
N PHE A 95 4.92 28.26 2.67
CA PHE A 95 3.52 28.17 2.26
C PHE A 95 3.28 28.70 0.84
N SER A 96 4.13 29.60 0.32
CA SER A 96 4.03 30.09 -1.05
C SER A 96 4.25 28.96 -2.05
N MET A 97 5.16 28.06 -1.73
CA MET A 97 5.44 26.85 -2.51
C MET A 97 4.28 25.88 -2.52
N VAL A 98 3.63 25.68 -1.36
CA VAL A 98 2.47 24.78 -1.22
C VAL A 98 1.27 25.26 -2.06
N LEU A 99 1.11 26.57 -2.20
CA LEU A 99 0.01 27.19 -2.95
C LEU A 99 0.22 27.17 -4.47
N GLN A 100 1.39 26.74 -4.95
CA GLN A 100 1.60 26.57 -6.39
C GLN A 100 0.59 25.54 -6.94
N PRO A 101 -0.08 25.83 -8.08
CA PRO A 101 -1.16 24.97 -8.61
C PRO A 101 -0.77 23.52 -8.80
N THR A 102 0.47 23.24 -9.23
CA THR A 102 0.98 21.88 -9.43
C THR A 102 1.13 21.13 -8.11
N ILE A 103 1.70 21.80 -7.09
CA ILE A 103 1.91 21.18 -5.77
C ILE A 103 0.57 21.01 -5.05
N LEU A 104 -0.28 22.02 -5.07
CA LEU A 104 -1.62 21.96 -4.49
C LEU A 104 -2.47 20.87 -5.16
N GLY A 105 -2.43 20.79 -6.49
CA GLY A 105 -3.11 19.72 -7.24
C GLY A 105 -2.61 18.33 -6.85
N GLY A 106 -1.28 18.14 -6.70
CA GLY A 106 -0.69 16.90 -6.21
C GLY A 106 -1.13 16.54 -4.79
N LEU A 107 -1.17 17.51 -3.88
CA LEU A 107 -1.63 17.30 -2.50
C LEU A 107 -3.12 16.95 -2.44
N LEU A 108 -3.97 17.61 -3.22
CA LEU A 108 -5.39 17.28 -3.31
C LEU A 108 -5.59 15.88 -3.90
N TYR A 109 -4.86 15.51 -4.94
CA TYR A 109 -4.90 14.16 -5.50
C TYR A 109 -4.49 13.13 -4.45
N LEU A 110 -3.39 13.34 -3.73
CA LEU A 110 -2.90 12.42 -2.68
C LEU A 110 -3.90 12.32 -1.52
N GLY A 111 -4.48 13.43 -1.07
CA GLY A 111 -5.41 13.43 0.05
C GLY A 111 -6.77 12.83 -0.30
N ILE A 112 -7.37 13.28 -1.40
CA ILE A 112 -8.75 12.92 -1.75
C ILE A 112 -8.79 11.60 -2.52
N ILE A 113 -8.05 11.49 -3.62
CA ILE A 113 -8.13 10.33 -4.51
C ILE A 113 -7.35 9.15 -3.93
N SER A 114 -6.07 9.36 -3.68
CA SER A 114 -5.17 8.27 -3.28
C SER A 114 -5.42 7.81 -1.85
N THR A 115 -5.58 8.73 -0.90
CA THR A 115 -5.79 8.37 0.52
C THR A 115 -7.25 8.09 0.82
N ALA A 116 -8.14 9.08 0.76
CA ALA A 116 -9.53 8.88 1.16
C ALA A 116 -10.25 7.87 0.25
N GLY A 117 -10.17 8.04 -1.06
CA GLY A 117 -10.76 7.12 -2.03
C GLY A 117 -10.11 5.73 -1.99
N GLY A 118 -8.79 5.67 -1.96
CA GLY A 118 -8.04 4.42 -1.89
C GLY A 118 -8.38 3.59 -0.66
N PHE A 119 -8.38 4.20 0.53
CA PHE A 119 -8.76 3.50 1.78
C PHE A 119 -10.21 3.05 1.78
N LEU A 120 -11.13 3.88 1.26
CA LEU A 120 -12.54 3.52 1.17
C LEU A 120 -12.73 2.27 0.30
N LEU A 121 -12.19 2.30 -0.91
CA LEU A 121 -12.29 1.20 -1.86
C LEU A 121 -11.59 -0.06 -1.34
N TRP A 122 -10.42 0.09 -0.73
CA TRP A 122 -9.68 -1.01 -0.12
C TRP A 122 -10.46 -1.67 1.01
N ASN A 123 -10.98 -0.87 1.94
CA ASN A 123 -11.77 -1.38 3.07
C ASN A 123 -13.05 -2.05 2.61
N GLN A 124 -13.69 -1.52 1.57
CA GLN A 124 -14.87 -2.15 0.95
C GLN A 124 -14.51 -3.47 0.26
N GLY A 125 -13.42 -3.50 -0.49
CA GLY A 125 -12.91 -4.72 -1.12
C GLY A 125 -12.57 -5.81 -0.11
N LEU A 126 -11.92 -5.46 1.01
CA LEU A 126 -11.63 -6.41 2.09
C LEU A 126 -12.88 -7.06 2.69
N ARG A 127 -14.04 -6.39 2.70
CA ARG A 127 -15.30 -6.99 3.18
C ARG A 127 -15.81 -8.07 2.25
N LEU A 128 -15.55 -7.94 0.95
CA LEU A 128 -16.07 -8.85 -0.07
C LEU A 128 -15.21 -10.12 -0.24
N MET A 129 -13.98 -10.11 0.27
CA MET A 129 -13.04 -11.23 0.10
C MET A 129 -12.34 -11.60 1.42
N ASN A 130 -11.65 -12.75 1.46
CA ASN A 130 -10.81 -13.11 2.60
C ASN A 130 -9.61 -12.15 2.73
N ALA A 131 -9.21 -11.79 3.96
CA ALA A 131 -8.07 -10.89 4.17
C ALA A 131 -6.77 -11.45 3.59
N SER A 132 -6.58 -12.77 3.65
CA SER A 132 -5.42 -13.44 3.06
C SER A 132 -5.38 -13.35 1.53
N SER A 133 -6.53 -13.36 0.85
CA SER A 133 -6.62 -13.19 -0.61
C SER A 133 -6.49 -11.71 -0.98
N GLY A 134 -7.09 -10.80 -0.19
CA GLY A 134 -6.94 -9.36 -0.38
C GLY A 134 -5.48 -8.91 -0.40
N GLY A 135 -4.65 -9.50 0.47
CA GLY A 135 -3.21 -9.20 0.51
C GLY A 135 -2.46 -9.47 -0.79
N LEU A 136 -2.93 -10.44 -1.61
CA LEU A 136 -2.30 -10.73 -2.90
C LEU A 136 -2.42 -9.58 -3.90
N PHE A 137 -3.47 -8.77 -3.81
CA PHE A 137 -3.64 -7.63 -4.70
C PHE A 137 -2.58 -6.53 -4.52
N PHE A 138 -1.88 -6.49 -3.37
CA PHE A 138 -0.75 -5.59 -3.20
C PHE A 138 0.42 -5.87 -4.14
N PHE A 139 0.54 -7.09 -4.61
CA PHE A 139 1.59 -7.43 -5.57
C PHE A 139 1.39 -6.77 -6.95
N PHE A 140 0.20 -6.24 -7.24
CA PHE A 140 0.00 -5.40 -8.43
C PHE A 140 0.62 -4.00 -8.30
N GLN A 141 0.84 -3.51 -7.08
CA GLN A 141 1.33 -2.15 -6.86
C GLN A 141 2.65 -1.85 -7.57
N PRO A 142 3.71 -2.68 -7.48
CA PRO A 142 4.94 -2.43 -8.20
C PRO A 142 4.77 -2.51 -9.73
N ILE A 143 3.86 -3.36 -10.23
CA ILE A 143 3.58 -3.44 -11.67
C ILE A 143 2.98 -2.12 -12.17
N VAL A 144 1.93 -1.64 -11.48
CA VAL A 144 1.27 -0.37 -11.81
C VAL A 144 2.24 0.81 -11.67
N GLY A 145 3.05 0.82 -10.60
CA GLY A 145 4.05 1.86 -10.37
C GLY A 145 5.07 1.94 -11.51
N THR A 146 5.65 0.81 -11.90
CA THR A 146 6.63 0.76 -13.01
C THR A 146 5.99 1.13 -14.35
N PHE A 147 4.76 0.65 -14.61
CA PHE A 147 4.04 0.99 -15.83
C PHE A 147 3.78 2.51 -15.93
N LEU A 148 3.33 3.13 -14.83
CA LEU A 148 3.10 4.57 -14.78
C LEU A 148 4.40 5.37 -14.89
N GLY A 149 5.49 4.90 -14.27
CA GLY A 149 6.82 5.48 -14.42
C GLY A 149 7.28 5.50 -15.87
N TRP A 150 7.11 4.38 -16.58
CA TRP A 150 7.37 4.30 -18.02
C TRP A 150 6.49 5.26 -18.82
N PHE A 151 5.18 5.23 -18.59
CA PHE A 151 4.21 6.00 -19.37
C PHE A 151 4.29 7.52 -19.14
N LEU A 152 4.46 7.95 -17.88
CA LEU A 152 4.42 9.35 -17.48
C LEU A 152 5.81 10.00 -17.43
N LEU A 153 6.84 9.24 -17.04
CA LEU A 153 8.19 9.75 -16.79
C LEU A 153 9.19 9.32 -17.88
N GLY A 154 8.77 8.48 -18.84
CA GLY A 154 9.63 7.98 -19.91
C GLY A 154 10.70 6.99 -19.42
N GLU A 155 10.51 6.34 -18.27
CA GLU A 155 11.44 5.34 -17.76
C GLU A 155 11.51 4.12 -18.68
N THR A 156 12.66 3.47 -18.75
CA THR A 156 12.83 2.29 -19.60
C THR A 156 12.31 1.03 -18.88
N ILE A 157 11.45 0.27 -19.56
CA ILE A 157 11.01 -1.05 -19.09
C ILE A 157 11.98 -2.12 -19.58
N GLY A 158 12.70 -2.77 -18.64
CA GLY A 158 13.61 -3.87 -18.93
C GLY A 158 12.93 -5.25 -18.94
N LEU A 159 13.70 -6.28 -19.31
CA LEU A 159 13.25 -7.68 -19.30
C LEU A 159 12.80 -8.13 -17.91
N THR A 160 13.45 -7.65 -16.85
CA THR A 160 13.13 -7.94 -15.44
C THR A 160 11.69 -7.55 -15.07
N PHE A 161 11.18 -6.45 -15.65
CA PHE A 161 9.78 -6.06 -15.47
C PHE A 161 8.81 -7.12 -16.00
N TRP A 162 9.02 -7.61 -17.21
CA TRP A 162 8.14 -8.59 -17.83
C TRP A 162 8.16 -9.92 -17.09
N VAL A 163 9.37 -10.40 -16.72
CA VAL A 163 9.50 -11.65 -15.96
C VAL A 163 8.86 -11.52 -14.58
N GLY A 164 9.12 -10.43 -13.85
CA GLY A 164 8.51 -10.18 -12.55
C GLY A 164 6.99 -10.08 -12.63
N THR A 165 6.47 -9.38 -13.64
CA THR A 165 5.04 -9.23 -13.90
C THR A 165 4.36 -10.58 -14.14
N ILE A 166 4.91 -11.44 -14.99
CA ILE A 166 4.38 -12.78 -15.28
C ILE A 166 4.33 -13.61 -13.98
N LEU A 167 5.37 -13.59 -13.17
CA LEU A 167 5.41 -14.32 -11.91
C LEU A 167 4.36 -13.81 -10.90
N ILE A 168 4.19 -12.48 -10.81
CA ILE A 168 3.16 -11.88 -9.95
C ILE A 168 1.77 -12.30 -10.41
N PHE A 169 1.45 -12.15 -11.69
CA PHE A 169 0.15 -12.58 -12.22
C PHE A 169 -0.09 -14.06 -11.98
N SER A 170 0.90 -14.91 -12.27
CA SER A 170 0.79 -16.35 -12.01
C SER A 170 0.52 -16.63 -10.53
N GLY A 171 1.18 -15.93 -9.61
CA GLY A 171 0.95 -16.09 -8.18
C GLY A 171 -0.44 -15.61 -7.71
N VAL A 172 -0.96 -14.54 -8.29
CA VAL A 172 -2.28 -13.99 -7.90
C VAL A 172 -3.44 -14.85 -8.42
N PHE A 173 -3.30 -15.46 -9.59
CA PHE A 173 -4.38 -16.23 -10.23
C PHE A 173 -4.40 -17.74 -9.89
N ILE A 174 -3.46 -18.26 -9.09
CA ILE A 174 -3.47 -19.63 -8.55
C ILE A 174 -4.38 -19.73 -7.30
#